data_f2d1196f674b2ff759b40e1df6e0aadc
#
_entry.id   f2d1196f674b2ff759b40e1df6e0aadc
#
_cell.length_a   1.000
_cell.length_b   1.000
_cell.length_c   1.000
_cell.angle_alpha   90.00
_cell.angle_beta   90.00
_cell.angle_gamma   90.00
#
_symmetry.space_group_name_H-M   'P 1'
#
loop_
_entity.id
_entity.type
_entity.pdbx_description
1 polymer ?
#
loop_
_entity_poly.entity_id
_entity_poly.type
_entity_poly.pdbx_seq_one_letter_code
_entity_poly.pdbx_strand_id
1 'polypeptide(L)'
;MKKYIIIVVVAALQMVAVGQTVNVHFKNGQIIQYPSSNVDYVDFSEKTAAPTVSAGQVVDLGLSVYWASCNVGAEKPEEYGDFYAWGETKPKSSYYTKNYSFYNAELDQIINIGEDISRTEYDAATMKLGTDWRMPTNAEMQELIDNCAWEWIVVSGVRGYKVTAKNGNSIFLPAAGFKSDTQHYDNNTGLYYPSSVQSILTSCYYLSGNSSSHRISSNDKYIGYAIRPVTTNPNASENQVDHSQDHLVTDKVTAAFLGGAYSSINGKIQGGSQLNVKFSNGSSESVILTKIQLNDGSNGTEGNNLLDTEVEVAAGDSKSYTVTVGYAGISTPVICFTYRYNKKNYTTEATMNF
;
A
#
# COMPACT_ATOMS: atom_id res chain seq x y z
N MET A 1 -23.57 39.80 8.56
CA MET A 1 -24.44 39.48 7.41
C MET A 1 -24.08 38.07 6.93
N LYS A 2 -24.92 37.09 7.20
CA LYS A 2 -24.72 35.71 6.74
C LYS A 2 -25.07 35.64 5.25
N LYS A 3 -24.09 35.36 4.41
CA LYS A 3 -24.33 35.12 2.98
C LYS A 3 -24.83 33.67 2.82
N TYR A 4 -26.10 33.52 2.49
CA TYR A 4 -26.67 32.24 2.09
C TYR A 4 -26.24 31.96 0.65
N ILE A 5 -25.56 30.82 0.43
CA ILE A 5 -25.33 30.28 -0.89
C ILE A 5 -26.56 29.42 -1.21
N ILE A 6 -27.31 29.82 -2.22
CA ILE A 6 -28.42 29.00 -2.73
C ILE A 6 -27.78 27.94 -3.63
N ILE A 7 -27.77 26.69 -3.17
CA ILE A 7 -27.41 25.53 -3.98
C ILE A 7 -28.69 25.06 -4.65
N VAL A 8 -28.78 25.20 -5.96
CA VAL A 8 -29.84 24.56 -6.76
C VAL A 8 -29.40 23.12 -6.99
N VAL A 9 -29.95 22.19 -6.25
CA VAL A 9 -29.80 20.75 -6.52
C VAL A 9 -30.74 20.43 -7.69
N VAL A 10 -30.19 20.26 -8.87
CA VAL A 10 -30.92 19.65 -9.99
C VAL A 10 -30.79 18.15 -9.83
N ALA A 11 -31.87 17.49 -9.41
CA ALA A 11 -31.96 16.04 -9.42
C ALA A 11 -31.89 15.55 -10.88
N ALA A 12 -30.80 14.93 -11.25
CA ALA A 12 -30.63 14.35 -12.57
C ALA A 12 -31.41 13.02 -12.65
N LEU A 13 -32.52 13.02 -13.40
CA LEU A 13 -33.07 11.78 -13.94
C LEU A 13 -32.03 11.12 -14.83
N GLN A 14 -31.87 9.81 -14.65
CA GLN A 14 -31.08 8.98 -15.57
C GLN A 14 -31.69 9.00 -16.97
N MET A 15 -31.15 9.83 -17.84
CA MET A 15 -31.30 9.69 -19.28
C MET A 15 -29.89 9.49 -19.88
N VAL A 16 -29.68 8.35 -20.49
CA VAL A 16 -28.49 8.08 -21.29
C VAL A 16 -28.56 8.98 -22.52
N ALA A 17 -27.90 10.13 -22.47
CA ALA A 17 -27.71 11.00 -23.62
C ALA A 17 -26.23 10.95 -24.02
N VAL A 18 -25.98 10.40 -25.20
CA VAL A 18 -24.68 10.40 -25.87
C VAL A 18 -24.31 11.84 -26.21
N GLY A 19 -23.18 12.34 -25.67
CA GLY A 19 -22.60 13.62 -26.05
C GLY A 19 -22.78 14.79 -25.06
N GLN A 20 -23.19 14.54 -23.80
CA GLN A 20 -23.27 15.60 -22.78
C GLN A 20 -21.91 15.90 -22.17
N THR A 21 -21.67 17.19 -21.87
CA THR A 21 -20.48 17.67 -21.16
C THR A 21 -20.88 18.26 -19.81
N VAL A 22 -20.05 18.02 -18.81
CA VAL A 22 -20.11 18.73 -17.52
C VAL A 22 -19.26 19.99 -17.64
N ASN A 23 -19.87 21.15 -17.52
CA ASN A 23 -19.17 22.44 -17.56
C ASN A 23 -18.95 22.97 -16.16
N VAL A 24 -17.68 23.15 -15.77
CA VAL A 24 -17.31 23.76 -14.50
C VAL A 24 -16.94 25.22 -14.75
N HIS A 25 -17.75 26.15 -14.20
CA HIS A 25 -17.55 27.58 -14.32
C HIS A 25 -16.81 28.11 -13.09
N PHE A 26 -15.64 28.67 -13.28
CA PHE A 26 -14.85 29.29 -12.21
C PHE A 26 -15.21 30.77 -12.06
N LYS A 27 -15.07 31.30 -10.84
CA LYS A 27 -15.33 32.73 -10.53
C LYS A 27 -14.42 33.70 -11.28
N ASN A 28 -13.29 33.24 -11.80
CA ASN A 28 -12.37 34.02 -12.64
C ASN A 28 -12.77 34.04 -14.14
N GLY A 29 -13.94 33.45 -14.48
CA GLY A 29 -14.47 33.38 -15.86
C GLY A 29 -13.97 32.21 -16.68
N GLN A 30 -13.09 31.35 -16.13
CA GLN A 30 -12.63 30.14 -16.79
C GLN A 30 -13.75 29.10 -16.81
N ILE A 31 -13.87 28.38 -17.92
CA ILE A 31 -14.78 27.23 -18.06
C ILE A 31 -13.95 26.01 -18.44
N ILE A 32 -14.07 24.94 -17.66
CA ILE A 32 -13.48 23.64 -18.02
C ILE A 32 -14.63 22.68 -18.36
N GLN A 33 -14.51 22.00 -19.50
CA GLN A 33 -15.49 21.05 -19.98
C GLN A 33 -14.98 19.62 -19.84
N TYR A 34 -15.79 18.76 -19.25
CA TYR A 34 -15.52 17.34 -19.12
C TYR A 34 -16.58 16.55 -19.89
N PRO A 35 -16.21 15.60 -20.77
CA PRO A 35 -17.17 14.64 -21.33
C PRO A 35 -17.88 13.91 -20.17
N SER A 36 -19.21 13.82 -20.21
CA SER A 36 -19.97 13.17 -19.13
C SER A 36 -19.57 11.68 -18.92
N SER A 37 -19.06 11.03 -19.98
CA SER A 37 -18.50 9.68 -19.90
C SER A 37 -17.25 9.55 -19.01
N ASN A 38 -16.57 10.67 -18.71
CA ASN A 38 -15.37 10.72 -17.90
C ASN A 38 -15.65 11.26 -16.48
N VAL A 39 -16.91 11.52 -16.15
CA VAL A 39 -17.33 12.06 -14.86
C VAL A 39 -18.21 11.04 -14.15
N ASP A 40 -17.65 10.37 -13.18
CA ASP A 40 -18.36 9.39 -12.36
C ASP A 40 -19.34 10.07 -11.37
N TYR A 41 -18.87 11.15 -10.76
CA TYR A 41 -19.67 11.99 -9.87
C TYR A 41 -19.03 13.39 -9.72
N VAL A 42 -19.80 14.35 -9.27
CA VAL A 42 -19.33 15.68 -8.90
C VAL A 42 -19.58 15.88 -7.42
N ASP A 43 -18.51 16.03 -6.64
CA ASP A 43 -18.57 16.27 -5.21
C ASP A 43 -18.42 17.76 -4.93
N PHE A 44 -19.39 18.32 -4.21
CA PHE A 44 -19.41 19.72 -3.74
C PHE A 44 -19.15 19.83 -2.23
N SER A 45 -18.74 18.74 -1.57
CA SER A 45 -18.36 18.82 -0.17
C SER A 45 -17.20 19.80 0.00
N GLU A 46 -17.24 20.60 1.07
CA GLU A 46 -16.04 21.32 1.49
C GLU A 46 -14.95 20.27 1.69
N LYS A 47 -13.76 20.51 1.10
CA LYS A 47 -12.58 19.68 1.36
C LYS A 47 -12.34 19.72 2.87
N THR A 48 -12.97 18.83 3.60
CA THR A 48 -12.58 18.58 4.99
C THR A 48 -11.12 18.15 4.88
N ALA A 49 -10.21 18.99 5.39
CA ALA A 49 -8.82 18.60 5.50
C ALA A 49 -8.82 17.22 6.15
N ALA A 50 -8.21 16.25 5.48
CA ALA A 50 -7.92 14.98 6.14
C ALA A 50 -7.27 15.35 7.48
N PRO A 51 -7.67 14.72 8.58
CA PRO A 51 -6.98 14.97 9.83
C PRO A 51 -5.49 14.85 9.54
N THR A 52 -4.71 15.88 9.92
CA THR A 52 -3.25 15.89 9.78
C THR A 52 -2.68 14.90 10.79
N VAL A 53 -2.83 13.61 10.47
CA VAL A 53 -2.40 12.49 11.31
C VAL A 53 -1.20 11.88 10.58
N SER A 54 -0.04 11.93 11.21
CA SER A 54 1.15 11.25 10.69
C SER A 54 0.93 9.74 10.72
N ALA A 55 1.62 9.01 9.83
CA ALA A 55 1.61 7.54 9.83
C ALA A 55 1.83 6.98 11.25
N GLY A 56 1.07 5.95 11.61
CA GLY A 56 1.25 5.23 12.89
C GLY A 56 0.78 5.95 14.15
N GLN A 57 -0.01 7.00 14.03
CA GLN A 57 -0.60 7.63 15.21
C GLN A 57 -1.77 6.81 15.77
N VAL A 58 -1.84 6.81 17.10
CA VAL A 58 -2.95 6.26 17.88
C VAL A 58 -4.14 7.22 17.81
N VAL A 59 -5.29 6.72 17.40
CA VAL A 59 -6.54 7.47 17.40
C VAL A 59 -7.48 6.91 18.46
N ASP A 60 -7.80 7.73 19.45
CA ASP A 60 -8.78 7.42 20.47
C ASP A 60 -10.20 7.64 19.93
N LEU A 61 -10.91 6.56 19.68
CA LEU A 61 -12.33 6.61 19.27
C LEU A 61 -13.28 6.43 20.46
N GLY A 62 -12.76 6.41 21.71
CA GLY A 62 -13.56 6.13 22.90
C GLY A 62 -14.12 4.71 22.93
N LEU A 63 -13.44 3.77 22.28
CA LEU A 63 -13.76 2.35 22.20
C LEU A 63 -12.84 1.53 23.12
N SER A 64 -13.02 0.21 23.15
CA SER A 64 -12.22 -0.70 23.97
C SER A 64 -10.71 -0.70 23.58
N VAL A 65 -10.40 -0.30 22.34
CA VAL A 65 -9.06 -0.19 21.80
C VAL A 65 -8.88 1.13 21.05
N TYR A 66 -7.63 1.56 20.93
CA TYR A 66 -7.22 2.63 20.03
C TYR A 66 -6.98 2.07 18.63
N TRP A 67 -7.27 2.85 17.60
CA TRP A 67 -7.08 2.48 16.21
C TRP A 67 -5.88 3.20 15.61
N ALA A 68 -5.13 2.52 14.73
CA ALA A 68 -4.09 3.20 13.97
C ALA A 68 -4.70 4.18 12.96
N SER A 69 -4.02 5.28 12.70
CA SER A 69 -4.42 6.26 11.69
C SER A 69 -4.32 5.71 10.26
N CYS A 70 -3.38 4.80 10.01
CA CYS A 70 -3.05 4.23 8.70
C CYS A 70 -3.11 2.70 8.68
N ASN A 71 -3.16 2.12 7.51
CA ASN A 71 -3.00 0.67 7.31
C ASN A 71 -1.54 0.26 7.49
N VAL A 72 -1.28 -1.02 7.75
CA VAL A 72 0.09 -1.56 7.77
C VAL A 72 0.77 -1.32 6.42
N GLY A 73 1.96 -0.70 6.44
CA GLY A 73 2.71 -0.36 5.24
C GLY A 73 2.25 0.92 4.52
N ALA A 74 1.32 1.68 5.11
CA ALA A 74 0.87 2.98 4.60
C ALA A 74 1.47 4.13 5.42
N GLU A 75 1.79 5.24 4.77
CA GLU A 75 2.27 6.48 5.41
C GLU A 75 1.15 7.51 5.62
N LYS A 76 0.02 7.36 4.90
CA LYS A 76 -1.14 8.26 4.96
C LYS A 76 -2.43 7.48 5.14
N PRO A 77 -3.45 8.09 5.76
CA PRO A 77 -4.73 7.43 6.00
C PRO A 77 -5.43 6.90 4.74
N GLU A 78 -5.24 7.57 3.60
CA GLU A 78 -5.84 7.19 2.32
C GLU A 78 -5.08 6.12 1.54
N GLU A 79 -3.86 5.79 1.93
CA GLU A 79 -3.07 4.74 1.28
C GLU A 79 -3.57 3.35 1.69
N TYR A 80 -3.56 2.43 0.74
CA TYR A 80 -4.03 1.07 0.98
C TYR A 80 -3.10 0.25 1.87
N GLY A 81 -1.79 0.60 1.85
CA GLY A 81 -0.76 -0.18 2.51
C GLY A 81 -0.50 -1.52 1.82
N ASP A 82 0.13 -2.42 2.55
CA ASP A 82 0.45 -3.76 2.11
C ASP A 82 -0.73 -4.71 2.26
N PHE A 83 -0.75 -5.77 1.43
CA PHE A 83 -1.77 -6.81 1.48
C PHE A 83 -1.17 -8.10 2.04
N TYR A 84 -1.90 -8.75 2.94
CA TYR A 84 -1.47 -9.96 3.64
C TYR A 84 -2.55 -11.03 3.58
N ALA A 85 -2.18 -12.26 3.30
CA ALA A 85 -3.04 -13.41 3.61
C ALA A 85 -3.07 -13.63 5.13
N TRP A 86 -4.15 -14.16 5.66
CA TRP A 86 -4.34 -14.31 7.10
C TRP A 86 -3.26 -15.21 7.72
N GLY A 87 -2.55 -14.72 8.73
CA GLY A 87 -1.41 -15.40 9.34
C GLY A 87 -0.06 -15.19 8.63
N GLU A 88 -0.03 -14.64 7.43
CA GLU A 88 1.22 -14.31 6.74
C GLU A 88 1.66 -12.88 7.08
N THR A 89 2.96 -12.70 7.27
CA THR A 89 3.55 -11.43 7.68
C THR A 89 4.40 -10.78 6.59
N LYS A 90 4.37 -11.35 5.37
CA LYS A 90 5.02 -10.82 4.18
C LYS A 90 4.01 -10.65 3.05
N PRO A 91 3.98 -9.49 2.38
CA PRO A 91 3.18 -9.31 1.16
C PRO A 91 3.65 -10.23 0.04
N LYS A 92 2.71 -10.61 -0.83
CA LYS A 92 2.98 -11.45 -2.01
C LYS A 92 2.49 -10.78 -3.29
N SER A 93 3.01 -11.24 -4.43
CA SER A 93 2.54 -10.82 -5.76
C SER A 93 1.26 -11.55 -6.20
N SER A 94 0.94 -12.69 -5.57
CA SER A 94 -0.21 -13.51 -5.90
C SER A 94 -0.77 -14.25 -4.67
N TYR A 95 -2.07 -14.54 -4.68
CA TYR A 95 -2.81 -15.06 -3.54
C TYR A 95 -3.69 -16.24 -3.97
N TYR A 96 -3.16 -17.45 -3.85
CA TYR A 96 -3.82 -18.73 -4.18
C TYR A 96 -3.80 -19.66 -2.99
N THR A 97 -4.74 -20.58 -2.90
CA THR A 97 -4.73 -21.63 -1.88
C THR A 97 -3.38 -22.36 -1.85
N LYS A 98 -2.84 -22.72 -3.03
CA LYS A 98 -1.60 -23.50 -3.15
C LYS A 98 -0.32 -22.75 -2.78
N ASN A 99 -0.31 -21.41 -2.76
CA ASN A 99 0.82 -20.61 -2.31
C ASN A 99 0.60 -19.99 -0.93
N TYR A 100 -0.48 -20.35 -0.26
CA TYR A 100 -0.72 -19.96 1.11
C TYR A 100 0.22 -20.75 2.04
N SER A 101 0.94 -20.05 2.90
CA SER A 101 1.99 -20.64 3.74
C SER A 101 1.49 -21.76 4.68
N PHE A 102 0.21 -21.75 4.98
CA PHE A 102 -0.45 -22.73 5.85
C PHE A 102 -1.35 -23.71 5.09
N TYR A 103 -1.07 -23.92 3.81
CA TYR A 103 -1.68 -24.98 3.01
C TYR A 103 -0.77 -26.19 2.94
N ASN A 104 -1.28 -27.35 3.38
CA ASN A 104 -0.60 -28.63 3.24
C ASN A 104 -1.04 -29.31 1.93
N ALA A 105 -0.13 -29.36 0.95
CA ALA A 105 -0.42 -29.91 -0.37
C ALA A 105 -0.59 -31.45 -0.38
N GLU A 106 0.01 -32.16 0.57
CA GLU A 106 -0.10 -33.63 0.66
C GLU A 106 -1.47 -34.06 1.19
N LEU A 107 -2.01 -33.29 2.12
CA LEU A 107 -3.32 -33.56 2.74
C LEU A 107 -4.46 -32.76 2.10
N ASP A 108 -4.16 -31.85 1.17
CA ASP A 108 -5.11 -30.89 0.57
C ASP A 108 -5.92 -30.11 1.64
N GLN A 109 -5.22 -29.62 2.67
CA GLN A 109 -5.84 -29.01 3.85
C GLN A 109 -5.12 -27.74 4.30
N ILE A 110 -5.87 -26.84 4.92
CA ILE A 110 -5.32 -25.70 5.65
C ILE A 110 -4.86 -26.15 7.04
N ILE A 111 -3.65 -25.74 7.40
CA ILE A 111 -3.08 -25.97 8.73
C ILE A 111 -3.73 -24.98 9.72
N ASN A 112 -4.15 -25.50 10.87
CA ASN A 112 -4.65 -24.65 11.96
C ASN A 112 -3.48 -23.97 12.67
N ILE A 113 -3.45 -22.63 12.67
CA ILE A 113 -2.45 -21.81 13.36
C ILE A 113 -3.04 -21.06 14.57
N GLY A 114 -4.25 -21.44 14.99
CA GLY A 114 -4.95 -20.86 16.13
C GLY A 114 -6.28 -20.23 15.74
N GLU A 115 -7.15 -20.03 16.72
CA GLU A 115 -8.46 -19.39 16.54
C GLU A 115 -8.35 -17.88 16.50
N ASP A 116 -7.41 -17.31 17.26
CA ASP A 116 -7.04 -15.91 17.28
C ASP A 116 -5.52 -15.80 17.16
N ILE A 117 -5.06 -15.11 16.11
CA ILE A 117 -3.62 -14.90 15.84
C ILE A 117 -3.10 -13.58 16.40
N SER A 118 -3.92 -12.80 17.10
CA SER A 118 -3.49 -11.51 17.65
C SER A 118 -2.27 -11.65 18.55
N ARG A 119 -1.28 -10.77 18.39
CA ARG A 119 0.00 -10.75 19.13
C ARG A 119 0.87 -12.02 18.98
N THR A 120 0.58 -12.88 18.03
CA THR A 120 1.43 -14.04 17.69
C THR A 120 2.42 -13.70 16.56
N GLU A 121 3.32 -14.62 16.25
CA GLU A 121 4.19 -14.55 15.07
C GLU A 121 3.43 -14.52 13.72
N TYR A 122 2.14 -14.85 13.75
CA TYR A 122 1.24 -14.84 12.59
C TYR A 122 0.49 -13.52 12.42
N ASP A 123 0.59 -12.59 13.37
CA ASP A 123 -0.05 -11.27 13.31
C ASP A 123 0.83 -10.28 12.56
N ALA A 124 0.44 -9.95 11.32
CA ALA A 124 1.22 -9.04 10.49
C ALA A 124 1.34 -7.62 11.09
N ALA A 125 0.35 -7.13 11.83
CA ALA A 125 0.43 -5.84 12.50
C ALA A 125 1.49 -5.88 13.62
N THR A 126 1.46 -6.92 14.46
CA THR A 126 2.46 -7.13 15.52
C THR A 126 3.87 -7.26 14.94
N MET A 127 4.03 -8.06 13.89
CA MET A 127 5.33 -8.32 13.29
C MET A 127 5.92 -7.12 12.56
N LYS A 128 5.08 -6.22 12.05
CA LYS A 128 5.53 -5.02 11.31
C LYS A 128 5.71 -3.80 12.19
N LEU A 129 4.84 -3.61 13.18
CA LEU A 129 4.77 -2.37 13.98
C LEU A 129 5.28 -2.55 15.42
N GLY A 130 5.52 -3.80 15.84
CA GLY A 130 5.95 -4.11 17.21
C GLY A 130 4.79 -4.60 18.10
N THR A 131 5.14 -5.06 19.31
CA THR A 131 4.23 -5.78 20.21
C THR A 131 3.10 -4.93 20.80
N ASP A 132 3.18 -3.62 20.69
CA ASP A 132 2.10 -2.72 21.10
C ASP A 132 0.91 -2.80 20.13
N TRP A 133 1.17 -3.13 18.87
CA TRP A 133 0.18 -3.20 17.81
C TRP A 133 -0.25 -4.65 17.50
N ARG A 134 -1.47 -4.82 17.08
CA ARG A 134 -2.02 -6.09 16.62
C ARG A 134 -3.16 -5.90 15.62
N MET A 135 -3.54 -6.98 14.97
CA MET A 135 -4.79 -7.02 14.22
C MET A 135 -5.98 -6.88 15.19
N PRO A 136 -7.07 -6.21 14.77
CA PRO A 136 -8.30 -6.16 15.55
C PRO A 136 -9.01 -7.51 15.55
N THR A 137 -9.74 -7.80 16.62
CA THR A 137 -10.69 -8.91 16.66
C THR A 137 -11.99 -8.55 15.91
N ASN A 138 -12.78 -9.54 15.54
CA ASN A 138 -14.11 -9.32 14.96
C ASN A 138 -15.06 -8.60 15.93
N ALA A 139 -14.91 -8.81 17.26
CA ALA A 139 -15.67 -8.11 18.28
C ALA A 139 -15.35 -6.61 18.33
N GLU A 140 -14.07 -6.23 18.23
CA GLU A 140 -13.63 -4.82 18.17
C GLU A 140 -14.06 -4.14 16.86
N MET A 141 -14.06 -4.87 15.75
CA MET A 141 -14.65 -4.37 14.51
C MET A 141 -16.16 -4.16 14.60
N GLN A 142 -16.87 -5.06 15.30
CA GLN A 142 -18.30 -4.89 15.55
C GLN A 142 -18.56 -3.70 16.48
N GLU A 143 -17.72 -3.52 17.51
CA GLU A 143 -17.79 -2.35 18.38
C GLU A 143 -17.61 -1.04 17.60
N LEU A 144 -16.67 -1.00 16.62
CA LEU A 144 -16.46 0.14 15.73
C LEU A 144 -17.73 0.42 14.89
N ILE A 145 -18.38 -0.64 14.36
CA ILE A 145 -19.64 -0.53 13.59
C ILE A 145 -20.75 0.06 14.46
N ASP A 146 -20.93 -0.45 15.68
CA ASP A 146 -22.07 -0.14 16.52
C ASP A 146 -21.98 1.25 17.19
N ASN A 147 -20.76 1.76 17.39
CA ASN A 147 -20.54 2.96 18.19
C ASN A 147 -20.09 4.20 17.43
N CYS A 148 -19.78 4.08 16.15
CA CYS A 148 -19.30 5.18 15.31
C CYS A 148 -20.27 5.53 14.18
N ALA A 149 -20.20 6.76 13.70
CA ALA A 149 -20.89 7.19 12.49
C ALA A 149 -19.98 6.91 11.26
N TRP A 150 -20.60 6.36 10.20
CA TRP A 150 -19.92 5.94 8.99
C TRP A 150 -20.35 6.80 7.81
N GLU A 151 -19.43 7.51 7.20
CA GLU A 151 -19.66 8.36 6.04
C GLU A 151 -18.75 7.93 4.88
N TRP A 152 -19.36 7.60 3.73
CA TRP A 152 -18.59 7.26 2.52
C TRP A 152 -18.13 8.52 1.84
N ILE A 153 -16.81 8.74 1.83
CA ILE A 153 -16.18 9.96 1.30
C ILE A 153 -15.03 9.64 0.35
N VAL A 154 -14.46 10.70 -0.22
CA VAL A 154 -13.24 10.64 -1.05
C VAL A 154 -12.17 11.51 -0.40
N VAL A 155 -10.99 10.91 -0.15
CA VAL A 155 -9.81 11.62 0.35
C VAL A 155 -8.68 11.44 -0.65
N SER A 156 -8.14 12.54 -1.19
CA SER A 156 -7.05 12.50 -2.18
C SER A 156 -7.31 11.58 -3.39
N GLY A 157 -8.58 11.44 -3.83
CA GLY A 157 -8.99 10.56 -4.93
C GLY A 157 -9.28 9.12 -4.52
N VAL A 158 -9.08 8.77 -3.26
CA VAL A 158 -9.35 7.42 -2.72
C VAL A 158 -10.70 7.43 -2.00
N ARG A 159 -11.60 6.53 -2.39
CA ARG A 159 -12.88 6.30 -1.73
C ARG A 159 -12.69 5.47 -0.47
N GLY A 160 -13.57 5.67 0.51
CA GLY A 160 -13.54 4.92 1.75
C GLY A 160 -14.53 5.46 2.77
N TYR A 161 -14.51 4.90 3.96
CA TYR A 161 -15.31 5.39 5.06
C TYR A 161 -14.51 6.31 5.99
N LYS A 162 -15.04 7.51 6.23
CA LYS A 162 -14.72 8.27 7.42
C LYS A 162 -15.56 7.71 8.56
N VAL A 163 -14.89 7.15 9.56
CA VAL A 163 -15.52 6.57 10.73
C VAL A 163 -15.31 7.53 11.90
N THR A 164 -16.39 8.15 12.37
CA THR A 164 -16.33 9.21 13.39
C THR A 164 -16.97 8.74 14.68
N ALA A 165 -16.23 8.82 15.75
CA ALA A 165 -16.67 8.45 17.09
C ALA A 165 -17.46 9.56 17.80
N LYS A 166 -18.12 9.23 18.91
CA LYS A 166 -18.89 10.19 19.73
C LYS A 166 -18.03 11.30 20.34
N ASN A 167 -16.72 11.08 20.53
CA ASN A 167 -15.77 12.07 21.02
C ASN A 167 -15.30 13.06 19.94
N GLY A 168 -15.76 12.89 18.69
CA GLY A 168 -15.41 13.72 17.55
C GLY A 168 -14.17 13.28 16.78
N ASN A 169 -13.37 12.36 17.31
CA ASN A 169 -12.23 11.79 16.61
C ASN A 169 -12.68 10.86 15.48
N SER A 170 -11.86 10.73 14.46
CA SER A 170 -12.19 9.91 13.30
C SER A 170 -10.97 9.24 12.69
N ILE A 171 -11.20 8.11 12.05
CA ILE A 171 -10.25 7.44 11.15
C ILE A 171 -10.82 7.40 9.74
N PHE A 172 -9.95 7.28 8.75
CA PHE A 172 -10.36 6.99 7.37
C PHE A 172 -9.96 5.56 7.02
N LEU A 173 -10.91 4.75 6.59
CA LEU A 173 -10.72 3.39 6.11
C LEU A 173 -10.84 3.39 4.59
N PRO A 174 -9.73 3.39 3.83
CA PRO A 174 -9.78 3.37 2.38
C PRO A 174 -10.42 2.09 1.84
N ALA A 175 -11.14 2.21 0.73
CA ALA A 175 -11.70 1.09 -0.02
C ALA A 175 -10.58 0.38 -0.78
N ALA A 176 -9.73 -0.31 -0.03
CA ALA A 176 -8.52 -0.94 -0.54
C ALA A 176 -8.79 -2.16 -1.44
N GLY A 177 -10.02 -2.68 -1.47
CA GLY A 177 -10.31 -3.93 -2.16
C GLY A 177 -9.60 -5.12 -1.51
N PHE A 178 -9.40 -6.18 -2.29
CA PHE A 178 -8.66 -7.37 -1.90
C PHE A 178 -7.86 -7.94 -3.07
N LYS A 179 -6.85 -8.75 -2.78
CA LYS A 179 -6.07 -9.45 -3.80
C LYS A 179 -6.38 -10.93 -3.80
N SER A 180 -6.72 -11.47 -4.96
CA SER A 180 -6.86 -12.91 -5.20
C SER A 180 -6.24 -13.23 -6.55
N ASP A 181 -5.63 -14.39 -6.67
CA ASP A 181 -4.79 -14.73 -7.80
C ASP A 181 -3.71 -13.64 -8.01
N THR A 182 -3.58 -13.11 -9.21
CA THR A 182 -2.71 -11.98 -9.55
C THR A 182 -3.48 -10.67 -9.67
N GLN A 183 -4.79 -10.66 -9.31
CA GLN A 183 -5.69 -9.55 -9.53
C GLN A 183 -5.97 -8.75 -8.26
N HIS A 184 -6.30 -7.48 -8.44
CA HIS A 184 -6.76 -6.59 -7.39
C HIS A 184 -8.25 -6.27 -7.63
N TYR A 185 -9.11 -6.89 -6.83
CA TYR A 185 -10.56 -6.77 -6.93
C TYR A 185 -11.08 -5.63 -6.07
N ASP A 186 -12.20 -5.06 -6.45
CA ASP A 186 -12.94 -4.00 -5.75
C ASP A 186 -12.06 -2.81 -5.32
N ASN A 187 -10.97 -2.59 -6.05
CA ASN A 187 -10.08 -1.46 -5.85
C ASN A 187 -10.86 -0.14 -5.93
N ASN A 188 -10.72 0.69 -4.91
CA ASN A 188 -11.41 1.98 -4.75
C ASN A 188 -12.96 1.89 -4.73
N THR A 189 -13.53 0.70 -4.49
CA THR A 189 -14.98 0.47 -4.45
C THR A 189 -15.44 -0.40 -3.29
N GLY A 190 -14.59 -1.27 -2.78
CA GLY A 190 -14.87 -2.18 -1.67
C GLY A 190 -13.87 -2.07 -0.53
N LEU A 191 -14.37 -2.21 0.67
CA LEU A 191 -13.59 -2.18 1.92
C LEU A 191 -13.55 -3.58 2.50
N TYR A 192 -12.34 -4.11 2.78
CA TYR A 192 -12.12 -5.46 3.30
C TYR A 192 -10.93 -5.46 4.26
N TYR A 193 -11.20 -5.60 5.56
CA TYR A 193 -10.19 -5.60 6.62
C TYR A 193 -10.31 -6.86 7.45
N PRO A 194 -9.31 -7.75 7.47
CA PRO A 194 -9.37 -9.00 8.21
C PRO A 194 -9.26 -8.74 9.71
N SER A 195 -9.97 -9.55 10.49
CA SER A 195 -9.75 -9.66 11.93
C SER A 195 -8.66 -10.69 12.23
N SER A 196 -8.16 -10.68 13.46
CA SER A 196 -7.24 -11.73 13.95
C SER A 196 -7.92 -13.08 14.17
N VAL A 197 -9.26 -13.14 14.14
CA VAL A 197 -10.04 -14.31 14.52
C VAL A 197 -10.49 -15.11 13.30
N GLN A 198 -10.23 -16.41 13.30
CA GLN A 198 -10.79 -17.32 12.29
C GLN A 198 -12.31 -17.50 12.50
N SER A 199 -13.06 -17.68 11.41
CA SER A 199 -14.46 -18.07 11.46
C SER A 199 -14.64 -19.58 11.39
N ILE A 200 -13.86 -20.21 10.52
CA ILE A 200 -13.69 -21.66 10.40
C ILE A 200 -12.23 -21.95 9.99
N LEU A 201 -11.85 -23.21 9.91
CA LEU A 201 -10.46 -23.61 9.59
C LEU A 201 -9.91 -22.95 8.31
N THR A 202 -10.74 -22.78 7.29
CA THR A 202 -10.33 -22.22 5.98
C THR A 202 -10.55 -20.71 5.84
N SER A 203 -11.30 -20.09 6.77
CA SER A 203 -11.75 -18.71 6.62
C SER A 203 -11.54 -17.88 7.89
N CYS A 204 -11.35 -16.58 7.73
CA CYS A 204 -11.31 -15.60 8.82
C CYS A 204 -12.48 -14.62 8.74
N TYR A 205 -12.82 -14.00 9.87
CA TYR A 205 -13.72 -12.86 9.88
C TYR A 205 -13.05 -11.62 9.30
N TYR A 206 -13.82 -10.77 8.66
CA TYR A 206 -13.38 -9.49 8.17
C TYR A 206 -14.50 -8.45 8.17
N LEU A 207 -14.13 -7.18 8.31
CA LEU A 207 -15.00 -6.05 8.09
C LEU A 207 -15.13 -5.83 6.57
N SER A 208 -16.36 -5.93 6.07
CA SER A 208 -16.71 -5.73 4.67
C SER A 208 -17.53 -4.46 4.50
N GLY A 209 -17.33 -3.71 3.42
CA GLY A 209 -18.15 -2.54 3.14
C GLY A 209 -18.02 -2.03 1.71
N ASN A 210 -19.03 -1.23 1.31
CA ASN A 210 -19.06 -0.44 0.08
C ASN A 210 -19.83 0.85 0.34
N SER A 211 -20.12 1.66 -0.68
CA SER A 211 -20.83 2.93 -0.52
C SER A 211 -22.25 2.83 0.10
N SER A 212 -22.79 1.63 0.24
CA SER A 212 -24.18 1.42 0.68
C SER A 212 -24.30 0.70 2.02
N SER A 213 -23.31 -0.07 2.41
CA SER A 213 -23.38 -0.90 3.64
C SER A 213 -22.01 -1.33 4.13
N HIS A 214 -21.92 -1.65 5.40
CA HIS A 214 -20.76 -2.27 6.04
C HIS A 214 -21.22 -3.28 7.10
N ARG A 215 -20.46 -4.37 7.26
CA ARG A 215 -20.80 -5.47 8.17
C ARG A 215 -19.57 -6.37 8.41
N ILE A 216 -19.66 -7.23 9.42
CA ILE A 216 -18.74 -8.38 9.57
C ILE A 216 -19.19 -9.50 8.64
N SER A 217 -18.23 -10.11 7.98
CA SER A 217 -18.39 -11.26 7.08
C SER A 217 -17.24 -12.24 7.28
N SER A 218 -17.14 -13.31 6.49
CA SER A 218 -16.03 -14.27 6.51
C SER A 218 -15.63 -14.67 5.08
N ASN A 219 -14.35 -14.93 4.87
CA ASN A 219 -13.82 -15.36 3.59
C ASN A 219 -12.49 -16.11 3.78
N ASP A 220 -11.99 -16.68 2.70
CA ASP A 220 -10.81 -17.55 2.69
C ASP A 220 -9.55 -16.84 3.19
N LYS A 221 -8.77 -17.57 3.99
CA LYS A 221 -7.54 -17.09 4.62
C LYS A 221 -6.42 -16.76 3.65
N TYR A 222 -6.39 -17.38 2.48
CA TYR A 222 -5.33 -17.15 1.47
C TYR A 222 -5.47 -15.84 0.71
N ILE A 223 -6.61 -15.18 0.79
CA ILE A 223 -6.88 -13.90 0.12
C ILE A 223 -6.07 -12.79 0.79
N GLY A 224 -5.50 -11.88 -0.01
CA GLY A 224 -4.72 -10.75 0.46
C GLY A 224 -5.59 -9.56 0.81
N TYR A 225 -5.48 -9.09 2.07
CA TYR A 225 -6.22 -7.95 2.59
C TYR A 225 -5.29 -6.88 3.19
N ALA A 226 -5.71 -5.62 3.12
CA ALA A 226 -5.11 -4.55 3.91
C ALA A 226 -5.48 -4.71 5.39
N ILE A 227 -4.57 -4.34 6.30
CA ILE A 227 -4.77 -4.48 7.74
C ILE A 227 -4.80 -3.09 8.38
N ARG A 228 -5.83 -2.80 9.19
CA ARG A 228 -5.89 -1.63 10.07
C ARG A 228 -5.57 -2.08 11.51
N PRO A 229 -4.43 -1.68 12.05
CA PRO A 229 -4.00 -2.09 13.39
C PRO A 229 -4.81 -1.45 14.52
N VAL A 230 -4.77 -2.13 15.67
CA VAL A 230 -5.28 -1.61 16.95
C VAL A 230 -4.24 -1.77 18.05
N THR A 231 -4.41 -1.00 19.13
CA THR A 231 -3.56 -1.08 20.33
C THR A 231 -4.36 -0.79 21.58
N THR A 232 -3.91 -1.33 22.72
CA THR A 232 -4.39 -0.94 24.06
C THR A 232 -3.49 0.10 24.71
N ASN A 233 -2.33 0.42 24.09
CA ASN A 233 -1.39 1.41 24.62
C ASN A 233 -1.69 2.79 23.97
N PRO A 234 -2.15 3.80 24.73
CA PRO A 234 -2.42 5.14 24.19
C PRO A 234 -1.15 5.87 23.69
N ASN A 235 0.02 5.41 24.13
CA ASN A 235 1.32 5.93 23.70
C ASN A 235 2.01 4.99 22.69
N ALA A 236 1.30 3.99 22.16
CA ALA A 236 1.82 3.22 21.07
C ALA A 236 2.11 4.19 19.93
N SER A 237 3.36 4.37 19.63
CA SER A 237 3.78 4.83 18.32
C SER A 237 4.00 3.57 17.49
N GLU A 238 3.75 3.59 16.18
CA GLU A 238 4.67 2.85 15.34
C GLU A 238 6.03 3.21 15.93
N ASN A 239 6.90 2.22 16.17
CA ASN A 239 8.27 2.54 16.45
C ASN A 239 8.65 3.54 15.37
N GLN A 240 8.51 4.84 15.67
CA GLN A 240 8.91 5.93 14.81
C GLN A 240 10.42 5.76 14.76
N VAL A 241 10.81 4.97 13.77
CA VAL A 241 12.20 4.90 13.44
C VAL A 241 12.55 6.32 13.06
N ASP A 242 13.33 6.98 13.87
CA ASP A 242 13.78 8.32 13.57
C ASP A 242 14.61 8.28 12.28
N HIS A 243 14.01 8.74 11.21
CA HIS A 243 14.64 8.82 9.89
C HIS A 243 15.48 10.09 9.70
N SER A 244 15.56 10.96 10.72
CA SER A 244 16.30 12.23 10.61
C SER A 244 17.79 12.04 10.36
N GLN A 245 18.34 10.89 10.78
CA GLN A 245 19.74 10.53 10.61
C GLN A 245 20.00 9.52 9.49
N ASP A 246 18.96 9.06 8.77
CA ASP A 246 19.13 8.04 7.72
C ASP A 246 20.11 8.49 6.63
N HIS A 247 20.19 9.79 6.35
CA HIS A 247 21.12 10.37 5.39
C HIS A 247 22.59 10.03 5.72
N LEU A 248 22.96 9.83 6.99
CA LEU A 248 24.31 9.43 7.40
C LEU A 248 24.70 8.05 6.83
N VAL A 249 23.71 7.21 6.54
CA VAL A 249 23.87 5.90 5.90
C VAL A 249 23.54 5.98 4.42
N THR A 250 22.37 6.54 4.05
CA THR A 250 21.87 6.50 2.67
C THR A 250 22.73 7.29 1.70
N ASP A 251 23.34 8.40 2.13
CA ASP A 251 24.26 9.20 1.29
C ASP A 251 25.57 8.47 0.98
N LYS A 252 25.87 7.39 1.70
CA LYS A 252 27.05 6.55 1.47
C LYS A 252 26.75 5.25 0.72
N VAL A 253 25.48 4.99 0.40
CA VAL A 253 25.07 3.86 -0.43
C VAL A 253 25.08 4.31 -1.88
N THR A 254 25.87 3.65 -2.70
CA THR A 254 26.11 4.04 -4.10
C THR A 254 25.95 2.87 -5.04
N ALA A 255 25.65 3.18 -6.30
CA ALA A 255 25.70 2.23 -7.40
C ALA A 255 26.67 2.70 -8.48
N ALA A 256 27.34 1.77 -9.13
CA ALA A 256 28.25 2.06 -10.21
C ALA A 256 28.13 1.03 -11.33
N PHE A 257 28.27 1.51 -12.57
CA PHE A 257 28.45 0.66 -13.74
C PHE A 257 29.92 0.28 -13.89
N LEU A 258 30.20 -1.01 -14.04
CA LEU A 258 31.57 -1.55 -14.13
C LEU A 258 32.00 -1.94 -15.55
N GLY A 259 31.11 -1.77 -16.55
CA GLY A 259 31.29 -2.26 -17.91
C GLY A 259 30.45 -3.49 -18.20
N GLY A 260 30.82 -4.27 -19.20
CA GLY A 260 30.08 -5.49 -19.57
C GLY A 260 30.30 -5.87 -21.04
N ALA A 261 29.73 -7.00 -21.43
CA ALA A 261 29.68 -7.44 -22.82
C ALA A 261 28.37 -6.96 -23.45
N TYR A 262 28.38 -5.85 -24.14
CA TYR A 262 27.17 -5.28 -24.73
C TYR A 262 27.37 -4.90 -26.20
N SER A 263 26.29 -4.98 -26.97
CA SER A 263 26.20 -4.45 -28.32
C SER A 263 25.23 -3.28 -28.35
N SER A 264 25.57 -2.28 -29.16
CA SER A 264 24.74 -1.08 -29.35
C SER A 264 24.55 -0.84 -30.84
N ILE A 265 23.33 -0.50 -31.25
CA ILE A 265 22.98 -0.10 -32.61
C ILE A 265 22.26 1.25 -32.52
N ASN A 266 22.79 2.26 -33.21
CA ASN A 266 22.26 3.63 -33.20
C ASN A 266 22.08 4.19 -31.77
N GLY A 267 23.05 3.98 -30.88
CA GLY A 267 23.02 4.44 -29.50
C GLY A 267 22.02 3.69 -28.60
N LYS A 268 21.55 2.52 -29.00
CA LYS A 268 20.60 1.71 -28.23
C LYS A 268 21.17 0.33 -27.94
N ILE A 269 21.12 -0.07 -26.65
CA ILE A 269 21.58 -1.40 -26.24
C ILE A 269 20.66 -2.47 -26.80
N GLN A 270 21.27 -3.58 -27.21
CA GLN A 270 20.54 -4.73 -27.77
C GLN A 270 20.27 -5.79 -26.70
N GLY A 271 19.17 -6.53 -26.88
CA GLY A 271 18.84 -7.68 -26.07
C GLY A 271 19.98 -8.73 -26.03
N GLY A 272 20.15 -9.40 -24.91
CA GLY A 272 21.27 -10.32 -24.66
C GLY A 272 22.58 -9.65 -24.19
N SER A 273 22.67 -8.31 -24.20
CA SER A 273 23.78 -7.57 -23.60
C SER A 273 23.87 -7.84 -22.11
N GLN A 274 25.10 -7.94 -21.60
CA GLN A 274 25.37 -8.12 -20.17
C GLN A 274 26.02 -6.87 -19.60
N LEU A 275 25.42 -6.33 -18.54
CA LEU A 275 25.86 -5.12 -17.86
C LEU A 275 26.35 -5.49 -16.46
N ASN A 276 27.61 -5.21 -16.17
CA ASN A 276 28.17 -5.42 -14.84
C ASN A 276 27.99 -4.16 -13.99
N VAL A 277 27.37 -4.31 -12.83
CA VAL A 277 27.05 -3.22 -11.91
C VAL A 277 27.47 -3.58 -10.50
N LYS A 278 27.76 -2.57 -9.71
CA LYS A 278 28.16 -2.71 -8.32
C LYS A 278 27.24 -1.87 -7.43
N PHE A 279 26.73 -2.49 -6.39
CA PHE A 279 26.08 -1.83 -5.26
C PHE A 279 27.08 -1.78 -4.11
N SER A 280 27.28 -0.63 -3.52
CA SER A 280 28.26 -0.42 -2.45
C SER A 280 27.60 0.25 -1.25
N ASN A 281 27.77 -0.33 -0.07
CA ASN A 281 27.39 0.24 1.19
C ASN A 281 28.63 0.80 1.91
N GLY A 282 28.96 2.06 1.66
CA GLY A 282 30.09 2.74 2.30
C GLY A 282 29.78 3.28 3.70
N SER A 283 28.61 2.95 4.25
CA SER A 283 28.19 3.40 5.58
C SER A 283 28.75 2.54 6.72
N SER A 284 28.45 2.92 7.95
CA SER A 284 28.83 2.19 9.17
C SER A 284 27.81 1.13 9.60
N GLU A 285 26.69 0.98 8.87
CA GLU A 285 25.60 0.07 9.22
C GLU A 285 25.21 -0.82 8.03
N SER A 286 24.63 -1.98 8.30
CA SER A 286 24.14 -2.87 7.26
C SER A 286 22.89 -2.31 6.59
N VAL A 287 22.74 -2.56 5.29
CA VAL A 287 21.52 -2.31 4.53
C VAL A 287 21.04 -3.60 3.86
N ILE A 288 19.74 -3.71 3.58
CA ILE A 288 19.18 -4.89 2.92
C ILE A 288 18.81 -4.51 1.49
N LEU A 289 19.52 -5.04 0.51
CA LEU A 289 19.17 -4.89 -0.90
C LEU A 289 17.92 -5.74 -1.19
N THR A 290 16.87 -5.09 -1.66
CA THR A 290 15.54 -5.71 -1.82
C THR A 290 15.13 -5.86 -3.29
N LYS A 291 15.74 -5.05 -4.20
CA LYS A 291 15.34 -5.04 -5.60
C LYS A 291 16.47 -4.52 -6.50
N ILE A 292 16.60 -5.11 -7.67
CA ILE A 292 17.44 -4.61 -8.78
C ILE A 292 16.55 -4.55 -10.02
N GLN A 293 16.50 -3.41 -10.69
CA GLN A 293 15.70 -3.20 -11.90
C GLN A 293 16.54 -2.54 -12.98
N LEU A 294 16.34 -2.96 -14.21
CA LEU A 294 16.85 -2.28 -15.40
C LEU A 294 15.72 -1.45 -16.01
N ASN A 295 15.88 -0.14 -16.02
CA ASN A 295 14.93 0.81 -16.57
C ASN A 295 15.52 1.47 -17.84
N ASP A 296 14.66 1.93 -18.74
CA ASP A 296 15.03 2.86 -19.79
C ASP A 296 14.77 4.29 -19.31
N GLY A 297 15.81 5.02 -18.97
CA GLY A 297 15.73 6.38 -18.47
C GLY A 297 15.04 7.37 -19.41
N SER A 298 14.91 7.02 -20.71
CA SER A 298 14.21 7.87 -21.69
C SER A 298 12.69 7.65 -21.70
N ASN A 299 12.18 6.48 -21.25
CA ASN A 299 10.78 6.07 -21.36
C ASN A 299 10.09 5.77 -20.02
N GLY A 300 10.80 5.80 -18.90
CA GLY A 300 10.23 5.55 -17.57
C GLY A 300 9.64 4.15 -17.38
N THR A 301 10.01 3.18 -18.21
CA THR A 301 9.49 1.80 -18.10
C THR A 301 10.22 1.07 -16.98
N GLU A 302 9.50 0.68 -15.95
CA GLU A 302 10.06 -0.16 -14.88
C GLU A 302 10.23 -1.60 -15.38
N GLY A 303 11.46 -2.11 -15.27
CA GLY A 303 11.78 -3.52 -15.51
C GLY A 303 11.32 -4.44 -14.37
N ASN A 304 11.35 -5.75 -14.61
CA ASN A 304 11.12 -6.74 -13.55
C ASN A 304 12.25 -6.70 -12.51
N ASN A 305 11.95 -7.14 -11.28
CA ASN A 305 12.98 -7.35 -10.27
C ASN A 305 13.91 -8.49 -10.71
N LEU A 306 15.22 -8.21 -10.73
CA LEU A 306 16.27 -9.14 -11.13
C LEU A 306 16.93 -9.82 -9.92
N LEU A 307 16.49 -9.52 -8.71
CA LEU A 307 16.98 -10.09 -7.47
C LEU A 307 16.03 -11.20 -7.00
N ASP A 308 16.53 -12.41 -6.88
CA ASP A 308 15.71 -13.58 -6.47
C ASP A 308 15.33 -13.53 -4.99
N THR A 309 16.25 -13.04 -4.15
CA THR A 309 16.06 -12.93 -2.69
C THR A 309 16.70 -11.65 -2.17
N GLU A 310 16.16 -11.12 -1.05
CA GLU A 310 16.78 -9.99 -0.35
C GLU A 310 18.21 -10.35 0.12
N VAL A 311 19.13 -9.41 0.00
CA VAL A 311 20.55 -9.61 0.33
C VAL A 311 21.00 -8.56 1.33
N GLU A 312 21.49 -9.01 2.49
CA GLU A 312 22.17 -8.11 3.43
C GLU A 312 23.54 -7.71 2.87
N VAL A 313 23.82 -6.39 2.89
CA VAL A 313 25.11 -5.81 2.53
C VAL A 313 25.66 -5.11 3.77
N ALA A 314 26.65 -5.73 4.38
CA ALA A 314 27.22 -5.23 5.62
C ALA A 314 27.91 -3.85 5.43
N ALA A 315 28.17 -3.18 6.54
CA ALA A 315 28.92 -1.93 6.57
C ALA A 315 30.27 -2.06 5.83
N GLY A 316 30.56 -1.15 4.93
CA GLY A 316 31.78 -1.15 4.13
C GLY A 316 31.82 -2.16 2.96
N ASP A 317 30.83 -3.03 2.85
CA ASP A 317 30.79 -4.08 1.83
C ASP A 317 30.19 -3.61 0.51
N SER A 318 30.37 -4.46 -0.52
CA SER A 318 29.76 -4.26 -1.82
C SER A 318 29.40 -5.59 -2.49
N LYS A 319 28.41 -5.55 -3.36
CA LYS A 319 27.95 -6.69 -4.17
C LYS A 319 27.96 -6.31 -5.65
N SER A 320 28.44 -7.21 -6.48
CA SER A 320 28.46 -7.04 -7.94
C SER A 320 27.45 -7.97 -8.59
N TYR A 321 26.78 -7.47 -9.61
CA TYR A 321 25.75 -8.19 -10.35
C TYR A 321 25.99 -8.06 -11.84
N THR A 322 25.63 -9.11 -12.60
CA THR A 322 25.55 -9.05 -14.06
C THR A 322 24.06 -9.01 -14.44
N VAL A 323 23.64 -7.91 -15.04
CA VAL A 323 22.28 -7.71 -15.51
C VAL A 323 22.21 -8.01 -16.99
N THR A 324 21.39 -8.97 -17.39
CA THR A 324 21.15 -9.28 -18.81
C THR A 324 20.00 -8.45 -19.33
N VAL A 325 20.21 -7.75 -20.43
CA VAL A 325 19.19 -6.96 -21.11
C VAL A 325 18.22 -7.91 -21.82
N GLY A 326 16.98 -7.97 -21.37
CA GLY A 326 15.97 -8.89 -21.91
C GLY A 326 15.34 -8.45 -23.23
N TYR A 327 15.41 -7.16 -23.55
CA TYR A 327 14.83 -6.59 -24.77
C TYR A 327 15.79 -5.58 -25.43
N ALA A 328 15.60 -5.34 -26.74
CA ALA A 328 16.47 -4.45 -27.49
C ALA A 328 15.92 -3.01 -27.49
N GLY A 329 16.83 -2.04 -27.68
CA GLY A 329 16.45 -0.65 -27.95
C GLY A 329 16.44 0.28 -26.75
N ILE A 330 17.10 -0.08 -25.64
CA ILE A 330 17.29 0.80 -24.49
C ILE A 330 18.27 1.92 -24.82
N SER A 331 17.83 3.18 -24.76
CA SER A 331 18.66 4.33 -25.10
C SER A 331 19.51 4.81 -23.93
N THR A 332 18.98 4.75 -22.73
CA THR A 332 19.69 5.18 -21.51
C THR A 332 19.43 4.17 -20.40
N PRO A 333 20.22 3.09 -20.34
CA PRO A 333 20.05 2.09 -19.31
C PRO A 333 20.37 2.68 -17.94
N VAL A 334 19.38 2.56 -17.05
CA VAL A 334 19.49 2.93 -15.64
C VAL A 334 19.22 1.69 -14.83
N ILE A 335 20.18 1.29 -14.01
CA ILE A 335 20.00 0.18 -13.10
C ILE A 335 19.72 0.74 -11.72
N CYS A 336 18.47 0.55 -11.28
CA CYS A 336 17.98 1.00 -9.98
C CYS A 336 18.16 -0.11 -8.96
N PHE A 337 18.80 0.21 -7.86
CA PHE A 337 18.91 -0.63 -6.68
C PHE A 337 17.99 -0.08 -5.59
N THR A 338 16.98 -0.85 -5.18
CA THR A 338 16.18 -0.53 -4.00
C THR A 338 16.74 -1.29 -2.82
N TYR A 339 17.03 -0.59 -1.74
CA TYR A 339 17.53 -1.17 -0.50
C TYR A 339 16.71 -0.66 0.69
N ARG A 340 16.63 -1.45 1.73
CA ARG A 340 15.96 -1.10 2.97
C ARG A 340 16.99 -0.79 4.06
N TYR A 341 16.84 0.36 4.68
CA TYR A 341 17.54 0.76 5.88
C TYR A 341 16.52 1.36 6.85
N ASN A 342 16.68 1.06 8.13
CA ASN A 342 15.84 1.64 9.18
C ASN A 342 14.32 1.51 8.86
N LYS A 343 13.90 0.33 8.37
CA LYS A 343 12.53 -0.03 7.96
C LYS A 343 11.96 0.74 6.75
N LYS A 344 12.71 1.64 6.14
CA LYS A 344 12.32 2.42 4.95
C LYS A 344 13.10 1.99 3.72
N ASN A 345 12.45 2.07 2.56
CA ASN A 345 13.09 1.78 1.28
C ASN A 345 13.70 3.05 0.68
N TYR A 346 14.92 2.91 0.19
CA TYR A 346 15.70 3.93 -0.52
C TYR A 346 16.15 3.39 -1.87
N THR A 347 16.50 4.28 -2.77
CA THR A 347 17.01 3.92 -4.10
C THR A 347 18.36 4.56 -4.36
N THR A 348 19.23 3.84 -5.08
CA THR A 348 20.42 4.40 -5.71
C THR A 348 20.53 3.85 -7.12
N GLU A 349 21.16 4.59 -8.03
CA GLU A 349 21.14 4.28 -9.45
C GLU A 349 22.54 4.27 -10.05
N ALA A 350 22.74 3.36 -10.99
CA ALA A 350 23.90 3.37 -11.90
C ALA A 350 23.40 3.68 -13.31
N THR A 351 23.81 4.81 -13.86
CA THR A 351 23.46 5.22 -15.22
C THR A 351 24.64 4.95 -16.15
N MET A 352 24.36 4.35 -17.28
CA MET A 352 25.32 4.16 -18.35
C MET A 352 25.16 5.27 -19.37
N ASN A 353 26.22 6.07 -19.56
CA ASN A 353 26.30 7.08 -20.62
C ASN A 353 27.14 6.51 -21.78
N PHE A 354 26.66 6.61 -23.01
CA PHE A 354 27.32 6.18 -24.25
C PHE A 354 28.09 7.32 -24.87
#